data_1acbd10f5add935027b5ac5bf51e117e
#
_entry.id   1acbd10f5add935027b5ac5bf51e117e
#
_cell.length_a   1.000
_cell.length_b   1.000
_cell.length_c   1.000
_cell.angle_alpha   90.00
_cell.angle_beta   90.00
_cell.angle_gamma   90.00
#
_symmetry.space_group_name_H-M   'P 1'
#
loop_
_entity.id
_entity.type
_entity.pdbx_description
1 polymer ?
#
loop_
_entity_poly.entity_id
_entity_poly.type
_entity_poly.pdbx_seq_one_letter_code
_entity_poly.pdbx_strand_id
1 'polypeptide(L)'
;MKRALILSGGGSRGSFQVGVWKYLQEINWSPNMICGTSVGAINAVAIGCGLTVEQLSDIWTKSGRREIYSLKLLDFVANIVLKKQLVPLMDTTPFKDMLQSLVDLGRLKKSTIEIIISAVNLHTAIPEFFNQNEITIDHIMASGAMPIIFPSQMIDGVPYWDGGIMADIPLLPALARGMDEIIVVPLSPVGHALRLPEPKSLMDAGEHLMEQSLVSSYQSTLMGYGSPKIDEVVPGSSYLRKKNMIKNSALNMNTDPLLNPTEPDQTRKTPRIITIAPSKMLGIPSLLNFTPKQANALMAEGYNNARKLLRDIFPSHNNFL
;
A
#
# COMPACT_ATOMS: atom_id res chain seq x y z
N MET A 1 -17.80 0.02 -16.34
CA MET A 1 -17.50 -0.13 -14.88
C MET A 1 -16.07 0.30 -14.67
N LYS A 2 -15.85 1.32 -13.84
CA LYS A 2 -14.51 1.82 -13.52
C LYS A 2 -13.94 1.03 -12.32
N ARG A 3 -12.72 0.52 -12.46
CA ARG A 3 -12.08 -0.36 -11.46
C ARG A 3 -10.79 0.25 -10.91
N ALA A 4 -10.56 0.11 -9.62
CA ALA A 4 -9.30 0.49 -9.01
C ALA A 4 -8.68 -0.66 -8.23
N LEU A 5 -7.33 -0.71 -8.23
CA LEU A 5 -6.53 -1.59 -7.41
C LEU A 5 -5.74 -0.72 -6.41
N ILE A 6 -5.88 -1.01 -5.11
CA ILE A 6 -5.22 -0.26 -4.05
C ILE A 6 -4.19 -1.16 -3.37
N LEU A 7 -2.94 -0.74 -3.39
CA LEU A 7 -1.78 -1.48 -2.89
C LEU A 7 -1.19 -0.75 -1.69
N SER A 8 -1.26 -1.36 -0.50
CA SER A 8 -0.71 -0.76 0.72
C SER A 8 0.81 -0.81 0.78
N GLY A 9 1.38 -0.08 1.71
CA GLY A 9 2.74 -0.26 2.17
C GLY A 9 2.95 -1.57 2.96
N GLY A 10 4.18 -1.84 3.36
CA GLY A 10 4.52 -3.03 4.14
C GLY A 10 5.85 -3.70 3.78
N GLY A 11 6.78 -2.99 3.15
CA GLY A 11 8.14 -3.47 2.90
C GLY A 11 8.19 -4.78 2.11
N SER A 12 8.99 -5.75 2.56
CA SER A 12 9.17 -7.02 1.84
C SER A 12 7.92 -7.91 1.78
N ARG A 13 6.83 -7.54 2.47
CA ARG A 13 5.51 -8.18 2.34
C ARG A 13 4.86 -7.92 0.98
N GLY A 14 5.33 -6.93 0.20
CA GLY A 14 4.78 -6.56 -1.11
C GLY A 14 4.70 -7.68 -2.14
N SER A 15 5.46 -8.76 -1.97
CA SER A 15 5.35 -9.98 -2.76
C SER A 15 3.97 -10.64 -2.68
N PHE A 16 3.20 -10.44 -1.59
CA PHE A 16 1.80 -10.86 -1.49
C PHE A 16 0.94 -10.21 -2.58
N GLN A 17 1.15 -8.91 -2.84
CA GLN A 17 0.42 -8.16 -3.87
C GLN A 17 0.69 -8.72 -5.27
N VAL A 18 1.90 -9.20 -5.53
CA VAL A 18 2.24 -9.86 -6.81
C VAL A 18 1.45 -11.16 -7.00
N GLY A 19 1.28 -11.92 -5.91
CA GLY A 19 0.42 -13.11 -5.93
C GLY A 19 -1.05 -12.78 -6.23
N VAL A 20 -1.58 -11.72 -5.60
CA VAL A 20 -2.93 -11.22 -5.91
C VAL A 20 -3.03 -10.76 -7.36
N TRP A 21 -2.06 -9.96 -7.83
CA TRP A 21 -2.01 -9.49 -9.21
C TRP A 21 -1.99 -10.63 -10.23
N LYS A 22 -1.23 -11.71 -9.94
CA LYS A 22 -1.20 -12.91 -10.77
C LYS A 22 -2.62 -13.47 -10.96
N TYR A 23 -3.39 -13.64 -9.90
CA TYR A 23 -4.74 -14.17 -10.02
C TYR A 23 -5.68 -13.20 -10.75
N LEU A 24 -5.56 -11.89 -10.51
CA LEU A 24 -6.35 -10.87 -11.23
C LEU A 24 -6.11 -10.93 -12.73
N GLN A 25 -4.86 -11.15 -13.17
CA GLN A 25 -4.54 -11.32 -14.59
C GLN A 25 -5.15 -12.62 -15.16
N GLU A 26 -5.12 -13.72 -14.42
CA GLU A 26 -5.71 -15.00 -14.86
C GLU A 26 -7.22 -14.90 -15.09
N ILE A 27 -7.93 -14.10 -14.28
CA ILE A 27 -9.37 -13.87 -14.44
C ILE A 27 -9.70 -12.69 -15.36
N ASN A 28 -8.71 -12.11 -16.05
CA ASN A 28 -8.85 -10.92 -16.91
C ASN A 28 -9.49 -9.71 -16.18
N TRP A 29 -9.22 -9.56 -14.88
CA TRP A 29 -9.64 -8.38 -14.15
C TRP A 29 -8.63 -7.27 -14.33
N SER A 30 -9.01 -6.21 -15.04
CA SER A 30 -8.12 -5.08 -15.37
C SER A 30 -8.60 -3.81 -14.68
N PRO A 31 -7.71 -3.11 -13.92
CA PRO A 31 -8.03 -1.83 -13.32
C PRO A 31 -7.88 -0.67 -14.33
N ASN A 32 -8.66 0.39 -14.13
CA ASN A 32 -8.46 1.68 -14.79
C ASN A 32 -7.44 2.54 -14.03
N MET A 33 -7.27 2.25 -12.72
CA MET A 33 -6.39 2.98 -11.82
C MET A 33 -5.73 2.03 -10.83
N ILE A 34 -4.47 2.31 -10.50
CA ILE A 34 -3.76 1.66 -9.38
C ILE A 34 -3.24 2.77 -8.47
N CYS A 35 -3.58 2.70 -7.19
CA CYS A 35 -2.99 3.58 -6.17
C CYS A 35 -2.08 2.75 -5.26
N GLY A 36 -0.89 3.24 -4.98
CA GLY A 36 0.09 2.53 -4.16
C GLY A 36 0.82 3.42 -3.16
N THR A 37 1.20 2.84 -2.03
CA THR A 37 2.02 3.46 -1.00
C THR A 37 3.23 2.59 -0.72
N SER A 38 4.41 3.18 -0.53
CA SER A 38 5.63 2.45 -0.18
C SER A 38 5.92 1.32 -1.18
N VAL A 39 6.03 0.08 -0.73
CA VAL A 39 6.17 -1.09 -1.61
C VAL A 39 5.01 -1.24 -2.58
N GLY A 40 3.80 -0.83 -2.19
CA GLY A 40 2.64 -0.81 -3.09
C GLY A 40 2.82 0.19 -4.23
N ALA A 41 3.51 1.31 -3.99
CA ALA A 41 3.87 2.27 -5.05
C ALA A 41 4.85 1.65 -6.05
N ILE A 42 5.83 0.87 -5.56
CA ILE A 42 6.80 0.16 -6.40
C ILE A 42 6.09 -0.84 -7.31
N ASN A 43 5.19 -1.66 -6.74
CA ASN A 43 4.40 -2.61 -7.51
C ASN A 43 3.46 -1.91 -8.51
N ALA A 44 2.80 -0.80 -8.10
CA ALA A 44 1.93 -0.01 -8.96
C ALA A 44 2.69 0.56 -10.17
N VAL A 45 3.86 1.16 -9.92
CA VAL A 45 4.72 1.72 -10.98
C VAL A 45 5.22 0.60 -11.91
N ALA A 46 5.66 -0.53 -11.38
CA ALA A 46 6.12 -1.65 -12.19
C ALA A 46 5.01 -2.19 -13.10
N ILE A 47 3.80 -2.34 -12.58
CA ILE A 47 2.61 -2.71 -13.38
C ILE A 47 2.32 -1.63 -14.43
N GLY A 48 2.37 -0.35 -14.05
CA GLY A 48 2.17 0.78 -14.95
C GLY A 48 3.20 0.86 -16.07
N CYS A 49 4.46 0.44 -15.82
CA CYS A 49 5.50 0.28 -16.83
C CYS A 49 5.28 -0.94 -17.75
N GLY A 50 4.25 -1.77 -17.49
CA GLY A 50 3.92 -2.94 -18.28
C GLY A 50 4.77 -4.17 -17.97
N LEU A 51 5.32 -4.29 -16.75
CA LEU A 51 6.01 -5.51 -16.33
C LEU A 51 5.01 -6.66 -16.22
N THR A 52 5.40 -7.84 -16.71
CA THR A 52 4.59 -9.05 -16.60
C THR A 52 4.63 -9.59 -15.16
N VAL A 53 3.71 -10.50 -14.84
CA VAL A 53 3.69 -11.18 -13.53
C VAL A 53 4.99 -11.93 -13.28
N GLU A 54 5.56 -12.55 -14.31
CA GLU A 54 6.82 -13.29 -14.25
C GLU A 54 7.99 -12.35 -13.92
N GLN A 55 8.06 -11.19 -14.60
CA GLN A 55 9.09 -10.19 -14.35
C GLN A 55 8.99 -9.62 -12.91
N LEU A 56 7.77 -9.32 -12.45
CA LEU A 56 7.54 -8.91 -11.07
C LEU A 56 7.95 -9.99 -10.06
N SER A 57 7.56 -11.24 -10.32
CA SER A 57 7.92 -12.38 -9.46
C SER A 57 9.43 -12.58 -9.40
N ASP A 58 10.10 -12.43 -10.53
CA ASP A 58 11.56 -12.50 -10.63
C ASP A 58 12.25 -11.41 -9.81
N ILE A 59 11.78 -10.18 -9.88
CA ILE A 59 12.31 -9.07 -9.05
C ILE A 59 12.20 -9.44 -7.58
N TRP A 60 11.05 -9.88 -7.11
CA TRP A 60 10.81 -10.22 -5.71
C TRP A 60 11.60 -11.44 -5.22
N THR A 61 11.88 -12.41 -6.10
CA THR A 61 12.60 -13.64 -5.72
C THR A 61 14.11 -13.55 -5.92
N LYS A 62 14.57 -12.68 -6.81
CA LYS A 62 15.99 -12.52 -7.13
C LYS A 62 16.64 -11.36 -6.38
N SER A 63 15.85 -10.30 -6.05
CA SER A 63 16.35 -9.18 -5.26
C SER A 63 16.41 -9.57 -3.79
N GLY A 64 17.60 -9.55 -3.24
CA GLY A 64 17.84 -9.82 -1.84
C GLY A 64 17.97 -8.51 -1.04
N ARG A 65 18.37 -8.67 0.21
CA ARG A 65 18.56 -7.55 1.14
C ARG A 65 19.59 -6.52 0.64
N ARG A 66 20.67 -7.00 -0.01
CA ARG A 66 21.80 -6.14 -0.43
C ARG A 66 21.44 -5.20 -1.58
N GLU A 67 20.47 -5.60 -2.42
CA GLU A 67 19.97 -4.81 -3.53
C GLU A 67 19.01 -3.71 -3.06
N ILE A 68 18.48 -3.80 -1.83
CA ILE A 68 17.52 -2.85 -1.28
C ILE A 68 18.22 -1.84 -0.35
N TYR A 69 19.08 -2.31 0.56
CA TYR A 69 19.74 -1.42 1.52
C TYR A 69 21.04 -1.98 2.07
N SER A 70 21.92 -1.07 2.52
CA SER A 70 23.09 -1.40 3.33
C SER A 70 22.95 -0.81 4.75
N LEU A 71 23.45 -1.54 5.76
CA LEU A 71 23.39 -1.12 7.15
C LEU A 71 24.56 -0.17 7.47
N LYS A 72 24.25 0.99 8.04
CA LYS A 72 25.24 1.98 8.55
C LYS A 72 25.18 2.08 10.07
N LEU A 73 25.19 0.94 10.77
CA LEU A 73 25.00 0.88 12.22
C LEU A 73 26.02 1.70 13.01
N LEU A 74 27.31 1.66 12.61
CA LEU A 74 28.36 2.44 13.30
C LEU A 74 28.15 3.94 13.12
N ASP A 75 27.82 4.39 11.91
CA ASP A 75 27.53 5.79 11.62
C ASP A 75 26.27 6.25 12.37
N PHE A 76 25.23 5.42 12.43
CA PHE A 76 24.01 5.70 13.16
C PHE A 76 24.28 5.93 14.65
N VAL A 77 24.97 4.98 15.32
CA VAL A 77 25.29 5.10 16.74
C VAL A 77 26.20 6.30 17.01
N ALA A 78 27.25 6.49 16.22
CA ALA A 78 28.19 7.60 16.39
C ALA A 78 27.49 8.96 16.22
N ASN A 79 26.62 9.12 15.22
CA ASN A 79 25.93 10.40 15.01
C ASN A 79 24.88 10.70 16.09
N ILE A 80 24.12 9.70 16.55
CA ILE A 80 23.17 9.90 17.65
C ILE A 80 23.89 10.25 18.94
N VAL A 81 24.94 9.48 19.31
CA VAL A 81 25.61 9.64 20.62
C VAL A 81 26.51 10.86 20.63
N LEU A 82 27.31 11.08 19.57
CA LEU A 82 28.34 12.14 19.57
C LEU A 82 27.83 13.46 19.02
N LYS A 83 27.00 13.43 17.97
CA LYS A 83 26.58 14.69 17.29
C LYS A 83 25.12 15.05 17.57
N LYS A 84 24.34 14.20 18.24
CA LYS A 84 22.89 14.38 18.47
C LYS A 84 22.13 14.64 17.16
N GLN A 85 22.59 14.07 16.06
CA GLN A 85 22.00 14.20 14.74
C GLN A 85 21.29 12.90 14.39
N LEU A 86 20.05 13.00 13.90
CA LEU A 86 19.32 11.86 13.35
C LEU A 86 19.91 11.54 11.96
N VAL A 87 20.59 10.41 11.86
CA VAL A 87 21.09 9.86 10.60
C VAL A 87 20.32 8.57 10.34
N PRO A 88 19.89 8.32 9.11
CA PRO A 88 19.17 7.07 8.79
C PRO A 88 20.01 5.83 9.11
N LEU A 89 19.35 4.77 9.60
CA LEU A 89 20.00 3.51 9.94
C LEU A 89 20.54 2.79 8.70
N MET A 90 19.89 3.00 7.55
CA MET A 90 20.18 2.29 6.30
C MET A 90 20.40 3.27 5.15
N ASP A 91 21.30 2.87 4.25
CA ASP A 91 21.53 3.54 2.97
C ASP A 91 20.68 2.86 1.89
N THR A 92 19.90 3.64 1.17
CA THR A 92 19.00 3.19 0.10
C THR A 92 19.55 3.46 -1.30
N THR A 93 20.84 3.85 -1.43
CA THR A 93 21.49 4.03 -2.74
C THR A 93 21.34 2.78 -3.64
N PRO A 94 21.58 1.54 -3.15
CA PRO A 94 21.39 0.35 -3.98
C PRO A 94 19.96 0.22 -4.51
N PHE A 95 18.97 0.58 -3.70
CA PHE A 95 17.58 0.56 -4.11
C PHE A 95 17.27 1.61 -5.20
N LYS A 96 17.83 2.81 -5.06
CA LYS A 96 17.69 3.86 -6.09
C LYS A 96 18.28 3.41 -7.42
N ASP A 97 19.48 2.81 -7.39
CA ASP A 97 20.15 2.28 -8.60
C ASP A 97 19.31 1.16 -9.25
N MET A 98 18.75 0.27 -8.44
CA MET A 98 17.85 -0.78 -8.92
C MET A 98 16.60 -0.18 -9.58
N LEU A 99 15.94 0.80 -8.94
CA LEU A 99 14.77 1.47 -9.51
C LEU A 99 15.09 2.16 -10.84
N GLN A 100 16.23 2.84 -10.94
CA GLN A 100 16.67 3.48 -12.18
C GLN A 100 16.87 2.50 -13.33
N SER A 101 17.27 1.26 -13.00
CA SER A 101 17.45 0.19 -14.01
C SER A 101 16.15 -0.49 -14.43
N LEU A 102 15.15 -0.50 -13.56
CA LEU A 102 13.89 -1.26 -13.75
C LEU A 102 12.72 -0.38 -14.24
N VAL A 103 12.68 0.88 -13.82
CA VAL A 103 11.54 1.77 -14.08
C VAL A 103 11.77 2.57 -15.37
N ASP A 104 10.96 2.30 -16.36
CA ASP A 104 10.88 3.11 -17.58
C ASP A 104 9.79 4.19 -17.42
N LEU A 105 10.20 5.39 -16.99
CA LEU A 105 9.29 6.52 -16.82
C LEU A 105 8.57 6.92 -18.11
N GLY A 106 9.17 6.63 -19.28
CA GLY A 106 8.54 6.89 -20.57
C GLY A 106 7.36 5.95 -20.83
N ARG A 107 7.49 4.66 -20.44
CA ARG A 107 6.39 3.70 -20.48
C ARG A 107 5.34 4.03 -19.44
N LEU A 108 5.74 4.40 -18.21
CA LEU A 108 4.83 4.79 -17.15
C LEU A 108 3.89 5.92 -17.60
N LYS A 109 4.43 6.99 -18.18
CA LYS A 109 3.63 8.11 -18.72
C LYS A 109 2.65 7.72 -19.82
N LYS A 110 2.94 6.66 -20.55
CA LYS A 110 2.09 6.12 -21.63
C LYS A 110 1.14 5.02 -21.15
N SER A 111 1.16 4.69 -19.86
CA SER A 111 0.28 3.67 -19.30
C SER A 111 -1.18 4.01 -19.54
N THR A 112 -1.96 3.02 -19.94
CA THR A 112 -3.43 3.13 -20.04
C THR A 112 -4.11 2.99 -18.69
N ILE A 113 -3.38 2.53 -17.67
CA ILE A 113 -3.81 2.47 -16.28
C ILE A 113 -3.31 3.74 -15.60
N GLU A 114 -4.20 4.50 -14.95
CA GLU A 114 -3.80 5.65 -14.15
C GLU A 114 -3.03 5.17 -12.91
N ILE A 115 -1.79 5.61 -12.74
CA ILE A 115 -0.95 5.24 -11.59
C ILE A 115 -0.84 6.43 -10.66
N ILE A 116 -1.14 6.18 -9.37
CA ILE A 116 -1.02 7.18 -8.30
C ILE A 116 -0.19 6.58 -7.18
N ILE A 117 0.78 7.35 -6.68
CA ILE A 117 1.56 6.99 -5.51
C ILE A 117 1.45 8.07 -4.45
N SER A 118 1.65 7.71 -3.18
CA SER A 118 1.58 8.64 -2.06
C SER A 118 2.91 8.81 -1.36
N ALA A 119 3.18 10.02 -0.86
CA ALA A 119 4.23 10.31 0.12
C ALA A 119 3.72 11.37 1.10
N VAL A 120 4.38 11.53 2.26
CA VAL A 120 4.00 12.53 3.26
C VAL A 120 4.97 13.70 3.20
N ASN A 121 4.44 14.88 2.93
CA ASN A 121 5.17 16.14 2.99
C ASN A 121 5.51 16.50 4.45
N LEU A 122 6.81 16.61 4.78
CA LEU A 122 7.24 16.85 6.15
C LEU A 122 7.01 18.28 6.66
N HIS A 123 6.85 19.25 5.76
CA HIS A 123 6.58 20.62 6.17
C HIS A 123 5.10 20.78 6.59
N THR A 124 4.20 20.07 5.94
CA THR A 124 2.75 20.20 6.16
C THR A 124 2.15 19.07 6.97
N ALA A 125 2.86 17.93 7.09
CA ALA A 125 2.37 16.66 7.62
C ALA A 125 1.10 16.15 6.90
N ILE A 126 0.97 16.45 5.59
CA ILE A 126 -0.16 16.04 4.76
C ILE A 126 0.31 14.99 3.75
N PRO A 127 -0.46 13.90 3.52
CA PRO A 127 -0.18 12.98 2.43
C PRO A 127 -0.46 13.65 1.08
N GLU A 128 0.50 13.55 0.16
CA GLU A 128 0.39 14.03 -1.20
C GLU A 128 0.35 12.84 -2.16
N PHE A 129 -0.39 13.03 -3.27
CA PHE A 129 -0.63 11.99 -4.26
C PHE A 129 -0.12 12.44 -5.62
N PHE A 130 0.81 11.65 -6.18
CA PHE A 130 1.47 11.94 -7.46
C PHE A 130 0.96 10.99 -8.53
N ASN A 131 0.51 11.53 -9.65
CA ASN A 131 0.06 10.75 -10.81
C ASN A 131 1.24 10.39 -11.73
N GLN A 132 1.03 9.47 -12.69
CA GLN A 132 2.09 8.96 -13.56
C GLN A 132 2.85 10.02 -14.36
N ASN A 133 2.31 11.22 -14.58
CA ASN A 133 2.99 12.28 -15.30
C ASN A 133 3.99 13.04 -14.43
N GLU A 134 3.76 13.04 -13.12
CA GLU A 134 4.58 13.69 -12.09
C GLU A 134 5.62 12.75 -11.50
N ILE A 135 5.35 11.44 -11.50
CA ILE A 135 6.22 10.45 -10.87
C ILE A 135 7.62 10.45 -11.46
N THR A 136 8.61 10.60 -10.59
CA THR A 136 10.05 10.42 -10.83
C THR A 136 10.57 9.31 -9.92
N ILE A 137 11.84 8.92 -10.10
CA ILE A 137 12.50 7.99 -9.18
C ILE A 137 12.50 8.53 -7.74
N ASP A 138 12.67 9.84 -7.55
CA ASP A 138 12.67 10.44 -6.21
C ASP A 138 11.29 10.38 -5.55
N HIS A 139 10.20 10.47 -6.30
CA HIS A 139 8.84 10.24 -5.80
C HIS A 139 8.64 8.79 -5.33
N ILE A 140 9.15 7.80 -6.08
CA ILE A 140 9.08 6.39 -5.69
C ILE A 140 9.90 6.14 -4.43
N MET A 141 11.11 6.72 -4.35
CA MET A 141 11.96 6.68 -3.17
C MET A 141 11.30 7.34 -1.96
N ALA A 142 10.63 8.49 -2.15
CA ALA A 142 9.90 9.22 -1.11
C ALA A 142 8.75 8.37 -0.55
N SER A 143 7.98 7.72 -1.44
CA SER A 143 6.90 6.82 -1.04
C SER A 143 7.37 5.67 -0.14
N GLY A 144 8.63 5.23 -0.26
CA GLY A 144 9.23 4.17 0.56
C GLY A 144 10.19 4.67 1.64
N ALA A 145 10.29 5.98 1.89
CA ALA A 145 11.22 6.58 2.84
C ALA A 145 10.73 6.45 4.30
N MET A 146 10.75 5.22 4.84
CA MET A 146 10.31 4.93 6.21
C MET A 146 11.16 5.70 7.25
N PRO A 147 10.55 6.50 8.13
CA PRO A 147 11.26 7.30 9.13
C PRO A 147 12.22 6.48 9.97
N ILE A 148 13.36 7.10 10.36
CA ILE A 148 14.42 6.51 11.18
C ILE A 148 15.22 5.43 10.42
N ILE A 149 14.54 4.58 9.64
CA ILE A 149 15.17 3.46 8.94
C ILE A 149 15.82 3.94 7.65
N PHE A 150 15.08 4.70 6.83
CA PHE A 150 15.54 5.23 5.54
C PHE A 150 15.63 6.76 5.56
N PRO A 151 16.50 7.36 4.71
CA PRO A 151 16.57 8.81 4.57
C PRO A 151 15.29 9.38 3.98
N SER A 152 14.88 10.57 4.46
CA SER A 152 13.86 11.36 3.77
C SER A 152 14.32 11.69 2.35
N GLN A 153 13.39 11.82 1.42
CA GLN A 153 13.70 12.22 0.05
C GLN A 153 13.32 13.65 -0.20
N MET A 154 14.23 14.38 -0.87
CA MET A 154 13.98 15.76 -1.27
C MET A 154 13.36 15.78 -2.67
N ILE A 155 12.20 16.42 -2.82
CA ILE A 155 11.56 16.67 -4.11
C ILE A 155 11.29 18.17 -4.18
N ASP A 156 11.86 18.84 -5.15
CA ASP A 156 11.72 20.29 -5.36
C ASP A 156 11.93 21.15 -4.09
N GLY A 157 12.91 20.77 -3.26
CA GLY A 157 13.23 21.47 -2.03
C GLY A 157 12.35 21.12 -0.82
N VAL A 158 11.40 20.20 -0.97
CA VAL A 158 10.53 19.73 0.11
C VAL A 158 10.96 18.32 0.53
N PRO A 159 11.14 18.05 1.84
CA PRO A 159 11.44 16.72 2.34
C PRO A 159 10.16 15.88 2.47
N TYR A 160 10.25 14.61 2.05
CA TYR A 160 9.16 13.64 2.13
C TYR A 160 9.57 12.38 2.89
N TRP A 161 8.60 11.79 3.55
CA TRP A 161 8.63 10.45 4.13
C TRP A 161 7.63 9.52 3.47
N ASP A 162 7.74 8.22 3.84
CA ASP A 162 6.83 7.16 3.41
C ASP A 162 5.36 7.55 3.63
N GLY A 163 4.56 7.36 2.57
CA GLY A 163 3.12 7.60 2.61
C GLY A 163 2.40 6.76 3.66
N GLY A 164 2.96 5.62 4.04
CA GLY A 164 2.41 4.69 5.02
C GLY A 164 2.22 5.30 6.42
N ILE A 165 2.90 6.40 6.74
CA ILE A 165 2.73 7.10 8.02
C ILE A 165 1.30 7.63 8.17
N MET A 166 0.69 8.12 7.08
CA MET A 166 -0.60 8.80 7.10
C MET A 166 -1.65 8.12 6.21
N ALA A 167 -1.24 7.51 5.11
CA ALA A 167 -2.12 6.93 4.10
C ALA A 167 -1.53 5.62 3.55
N ASP A 168 -1.35 4.62 4.44
CA ASP A 168 -0.76 3.32 4.06
C ASP A 168 -1.59 2.62 2.98
N ILE A 169 -2.91 2.74 3.07
CA ILE A 169 -3.85 2.25 2.06
C ILE A 169 -4.45 3.48 1.34
N PRO A 170 -3.93 3.89 0.18
CA PRO A 170 -4.29 5.14 -0.48
C PRO A 170 -5.64 5.01 -1.23
N LEU A 171 -6.72 4.85 -0.49
CA LEU A 171 -8.07 4.65 -1.03
C LEU A 171 -8.71 5.94 -1.56
N LEU A 172 -8.35 7.09 -0.95
CA LEU A 172 -8.98 8.37 -1.21
C LEU A 172 -8.99 8.80 -2.70
N PRO A 173 -7.89 8.66 -3.48
CA PRO A 173 -7.90 9.01 -4.90
C PRO A 173 -8.91 8.21 -5.72
N ALA A 174 -9.11 6.93 -5.40
CA ALA A 174 -10.08 6.08 -6.11
C ALA A 174 -11.53 6.48 -5.78
N LEU A 175 -11.80 6.80 -4.51
CA LEU A 175 -13.10 7.29 -4.07
C LEU A 175 -13.43 8.65 -4.72
N ALA A 176 -12.46 9.57 -4.75
CA ALA A 176 -12.63 10.89 -5.36
C ALA A 176 -12.93 10.81 -6.87
N ARG A 177 -12.39 9.80 -7.58
CA ARG A 177 -12.63 9.58 -9.02
C ARG A 177 -13.91 8.78 -9.32
N GLY A 178 -14.66 8.39 -8.30
CA GLY A 178 -15.94 7.68 -8.45
C GLY A 178 -15.75 6.31 -9.13
N MET A 179 -14.80 5.50 -8.62
CA MET A 179 -14.64 4.11 -9.05
C MET A 179 -15.85 3.28 -8.64
N ASP A 180 -16.31 2.37 -9.53
CA ASP A 180 -17.46 1.50 -9.25
C ASP A 180 -17.07 0.28 -8.41
N GLU A 181 -15.87 -0.26 -8.66
CA GLU A 181 -15.33 -1.46 -8.01
C GLU A 181 -13.88 -1.23 -7.61
N ILE A 182 -13.55 -1.51 -6.36
CA ILE A 182 -12.22 -1.27 -5.79
C ILE A 182 -11.74 -2.56 -5.13
N ILE A 183 -10.61 -3.08 -5.59
CA ILE A 183 -9.90 -4.16 -4.90
C ILE A 183 -8.79 -3.53 -4.06
N VAL A 184 -8.81 -3.80 -2.76
CA VAL A 184 -7.82 -3.32 -1.80
C VAL A 184 -6.96 -4.48 -1.35
N VAL A 185 -5.63 -4.32 -1.43
CA VAL A 185 -4.66 -5.35 -1.04
C VAL A 185 -3.76 -4.82 0.09
N PRO A 186 -4.25 -4.86 1.34
CA PRO A 186 -3.41 -4.55 2.50
C PRO A 186 -2.37 -5.64 2.73
N LEU A 187 -1.25 -5.27 3.37
CA LEU A 187 -0.18 -6.20 3.74
C LEU A 187 -0.17 -6.53 5.24
N SER A 188 -1.23 -6.12 5.93
CA SER A 188 -1.56 -6.51 7.30
C SER A 188 -3.01 -7.01 7.33
N PRO A 189 -3.36 -7.95 8.23
CA PRO A 189 -4.74 -8.37 8.41
C PRO A 189 -5.62 -7.17 8.77
N VAL A 190 -6.87 -7.18 8.32
CA VAL A 190 -7.83 -6.10 8.58
C VAL A 190 -9.12 -6.62 9.21
N GLY A 191 -9.85 -5.75 9.89
CA GLY A 191 -11.13 -6.08 10.51
C GLY A 191 -10.98 -7.10 11.64
N HIS A 192 -11.93 -8.03 11.74
CA HIS A 192 -11.94 -9.04 12.81
C HIS A 192 -10.85 -10.12 12.70
N ALA A 193 -10.15 -10.22 11.56
CA ALA A 193 -8.99 -11.08 11.43
C ALA A 193 -7.77 -10.53 12.19
N LEU A 194 -7.76 -9.23 12.49
CA LEU A 194 -6.76 -8.59 13.32
C LEU A 194 -7.05 -8.89 14.79
N ARG A 195 -6.73 -10.08 15.23
CA ARG A 195 -6.73 -10.44 16.66
C ARG A 195 -5.32 -10.27 17.18
N LEU A 196 -5.06 -9.13 17.79
CA LEU A 196 -3.82 -8.87 18.50
C LEU A 196 -3.96 -9.48 19.91
N PRO A 197 -3.09 -10.40 20.31
CA PRO A 197 -3.05 -10.85 21.70
C PRO A 197 -2.65 -9.66 22.58
N GLU A 198 -2.98 -9.72 23.87
CA GLU A 198 -2.52 -8.69 24.81
C GLU A 198 -0.98 -8.60 24.79
N PRO A 199 -0.38 -7.41 24.60
CA PRO A 199 1.07 -7.28 24.54
C PRO A 199 1.69 -7.60 25.91
N LYS A 200 2.69 -8.47 25.93
CA LYS A 200 3.39 -8.92 27.13
C LYS A 200 4.76 -8.26 27.30
N SER A 201 5.23 -7.57 26.30
CA SER A 201 6.52 -6.87 26.28
C SER A 201 6.41 -5.53 25.57
N LEU A 202 7.42 -4.66 25.78
CA LEU A 202 7.52 -3.40 25.04
C LEU A 202 7.66 -3.63 23.52
N MET A 203 8.32 -4.72 23.14
CA MET A 203 8.46 -5.12 21.73
C MET A 203 7.09 -5.50 21.15
N ASP A 204 6.29 -6.31 21.84
CA ASP A 204 4.94 -6.67 21.41
C ASP A 204 4.04 -5.44 21.29
N ALA A 205 4.14 -4.50 22.26
CA ALA A 205 3.38 -3.26 22.22
C ALA A 205 3.77 -2.40 21.00
N GLY A 206 5.06 -2.31 20.69
CA GLY A 206 5.56 -1.62 19.49
C GLY A 206 5.06 -2.27 18.20
N GLU A 207 5.06 -3.60 18.14
CA GLU A 207 4.53 -4.36 17.01
C GLU A 207 3.03 -4.10 16.82
N HIS A 208 2.24 -4.14 17.90
CA HIS A 208 0.82 -3.84 17.86
C HIS A 208 0.54 -2.42 17.37
N LEU A 209 1.27 -1.43 17.91
CA LEU A 209 1.13 -0.03 17.50
C LEU A 209 1.40 0.14 16.00
N MET A 210 2.47 -0.47 15.51
CA MET A 210 2.83 -0.40 14.10
C MET A 210 1.78 -1.05 13.19
N GLU A 211 1.35 -2.28 13.50
CA GLU A 211 0.34 -2.98 12.70
C GLU A 211 -1.01 -2.25 12.72
N GLN A 212 -1.39 -1.67 13.87
CA GLN A 212 -2.60 -0.86 13.96
C GLN A 212 -2.48 0.43 13.15
N SER A 213 -1.32 1.08 13.14
CA SER A 213 -1.07 2.28 12.34
C SER A 213 -1.25 2.02 10.84
N LEU A 214 -0.73 0.90 10.34
CA LEU A 214 -0.81 0.52 8.93
C LEU A 214 -2.25 0.33 8.43
N VAL A 215 -3.18 -0.07 9.30
CA VAL A 215 -4.58 -0.31 8.92
C VAL A 215 -5.55 0.77 9.37
N SER A 216 -5.13 1.67 10.26
CA SER A 216 -6.01 2.66 10.90
C SER A 216 -6.64 3.64 9.92
N SER A 217 -5.86 4.17 8.99
CA SER A 217 -6.33 5.12 7.98
C SER A 217 -7.40 4.50 7.07
N TYR A 218 -7.23 3.22 6.72
CA TYR A 218 -8.19 2.47 5.93
C TYR A 218 -9.50 2.25 6.69
N GLN A 219 -9.40 1.78 7.93
CA GLN A 219 -10.58 1.57 8.77
C GLN A 219 -11.35 2.88 9.02
N SER A 220 -10.64 3.97 9.29
CA SER A 220 -11.24 5.29 9.47
C SER A 220 -11.93 5.78 8.20
N THR A 221 -11.30 5.59 7.03
CA THR A 221 -11.89 5.95 5.74
C THR A 221 -13.17 5.16 5.47
N LEU A 222 -13.17 3.85 5.73
CA LEU A 222 -14.36 3.02 5.57
C LEU A 222 -15.50 3.44 6.51
N MET A 223 -15.19 3.80 7.75
CA MET A 223 -16.19 4.29 8.70
C MET A 223 -16.80 5.62 8.28
N GLY A 224 -15.99 6.55 7.72
CA GLY A 224 -16.43 7.87 7.25
C GLY A 224 -17.32 7.82 6.00
N TYR A 225 -17.14 6.82 5.13
CA TYR A 225 -17.96 6.64 3.93
C TYR A 225 -19.31 5.94 4.16
N GLY A 226 -19.71 5.72 5.43
CA GLY A 226 -21.03 5.15 5.75
C GLY A 226 -21.16 3.71 5.29
N SER A 227 -20.40 2.80 5.92
CA SER A 227 -20.43 1.34 5.65
C SER A 227 -20.65 1.05 4.15
N PRO A 228 -19.63 1.13 3.31
CA PRO A 228 -19.77 0.58 1.96
C PRO A 228 -20.32 -0.83 2.15
N LYS A 229 -21.15 -1.32 1.22
CA LYS A 229 -21.55 -2.73 1.21
C LYS A 229 -20.26 -3.54 1.12
N ILE A 230 -19.67 -3.81 2.27
CA ILE A 230 -18.53 -4.72 2.44
C ILE A 230 -19.19 -6.11 2.38
N ASP A 231 -19.65 -6.46 1.19
CA ASP A 231 -20.02 -7.82 0.87
C ASP A 231 -18.71 -8.57 0.82
N GLU A 232 -18.24 -9.15 1.91
CA GLU A 232 -17.08 -10.02 1.92
C GLU A 232 -15.76 -9.45 2.45
N VAL A 233 -15.79 -8.92 3.65
CA VAL A 233 -14.61 -8.99 4.50
C VAL A 233 -14.58 -10.33 5.20
N VAL A 234 -13.56 -11.14 4.92
CA VAL A 234 -13.10 -12.32 5.70
C VAL A 234 -14.22 -13.10 6.43
N PRO A 235 -14.33 -14.42 6.29
CA PRO A 235 -15.31 -15.23 7.00
C PRO A 235 -15.24 -14.98 8.51
N GLY A 236 -16.27 -14.34 9.09
CA GLY A 236 -16.34 -14.06 10.53
C GLY A 236 -16.86 -12.68 10.95
N SER A 237 -17.07 -11.72 10.05
CA SER A 237 -17.48 -10.36 10.43
C SER A 237 -19.01 -10.17 10.44
N SER A 238 -19.69 -10.70 11.47
CA SER A 238 -21.12 -10.43 11.73
C SER A 238 -21.39 -9.09 12.47
N TYR A 239 -20.38 -8.27 12.73
CA TYR A 239 -20.51 -7.12 13.67
C TYR A 239 -20.94 -5.80 13.06
N LEU A 240 -20.87 -5.60 11.75
CA LEU A 240 -21.22 -4.33 11.11
C LEU A 240 -22.73 -4.17 10.77
N ARG A 241 -23.58 -5.13 11.19
CA ARG A 241 -25.05 -5.04 10.95
C ARG A 241 -25.85 -4.21 11.97
N LYS A 242 -25.24 -3.65 13.00
CA LYS A 242 -25.94 -2.84 14.01
C LYS A 242 -25.14 -1.61 14.42
N LYS A 243 -25.33 -0.49 13.73
CA LYS A 243 -25.62 0.83 14.28
C LYS A 243 -25.45 1.92 13.23
N ASN A 244 -26.57 2.37 12.68
CA ASN A 244 -26.74 3.78 12.28
C ASN A 244 -26.53 4.61 13.55
N MET A 245 -25.43 5.32 13.64
CA MET A 245 -25.28 6.56 14.43
C MET A 245 -23.80 7.00 14.49
N ILE A 246 -23.38 7.82 13.57
CA ILE A 246 -22.54 8.98 13.89
C ILE A 246 -22.84 10.01 12.79
N LYS A 247 -23.57 11.06 13.18
CA LYS A 247 -23.72 12.26 12.39
C LYS A 247 -22.45 13.11 12.52
N ASN A 248 -21.92 13.51 11.34
CA ASN A 248 -21.14 14.72 11.09
C ASN A 248 -20.14 15.18 12.16
N SER A 249 -18.85 14.89 11.93
CA SER A 249 -17.79 15.82 12.26
C SER A 249 -16.98 16.10 10.99
N ALA A 250 -17.27 17.22 10.35
CA ALA A 250 -16.52 17.74 9.23
C ALA A 250 -15.14 18.20 9.73
N LEU A 251 -14.09 17.48 9.38
CA LEU A 251 -12.72 18.01 9.41
C LEU A 251 -12.57 18.96 8.20
N ASN A 252 -12.38 20.26 8.49
CA ASN A 252 -12.02 21.27 7.52
C ASN A 252 -10.63 20.94 6.93
N MET A 253 -10.59 20.27 5.80
CA MET A 253 -9.40 20.12 4.96
C MET A 253 -9.55 21.05 3.75
N ASN A 254 -9.24 22.32 3.94
CA ASN A 254 -9.15 23.30 2.86
C ASN A 254 -7.69 23.31 2.37
N THR A 255 -7.42 22.79 1.15
CA THR A 255 -6.44 23.40 0.22
C THR A 255 -6.16 22.58 -1.06
N ASP A 256 -6.52 21.29 -1.16
CA ASP A 256 -6.31 20.54 -2.40
C ASP A 256 -7.65 20.37 -3.15
N PRO A 257 -7.76 20.83 -4.43
CA PRO A 257 -8.97 20.59 -5.24
C PRO A 257 -9.31 19.10 -5.42
N LEU A 258 -8.33 18.20 -5.26
CA LEU A 258 -8.53 16.75 -5.28
C LEU A 258 -9.08 16.20 -3.96
N LEU A 259 -8.92 16.93 -2.85
CA LEU A 259 -9.34 16.56 -1.50
C LEU A 259 -10.54 17.33 -0.98
N ASN A 260 -11.05 18.33 -1.73
CA ASN A 260 -12.28 19.01 -1.40
C ASN A 260 -13.46 18.14 -1.85
N PRO A 261 -14.11 17.38 -0.97
CA PRO A 261 -15.42 16.87 -1.28
C PRO A 261 -16.34 18.09 -1.25
N THR A 262 -16.62 18.66 -2.44
CA THR A 262 -17.91 19.32 -2.61
C THR A 262 -18.93 18.43 -1.92
N GLU A 263 -19.88 19.00 -1.17
CA GLU A 263 -20.90 18.32 -0.35
C GLU A 263 -21.20 16.89 -0.79
N PRO A 264 -21.32 15.91 0.12
CA PRO A 264 -21.48 14.52 -0.26
C PRO A 264 -22.59 14.45 -1.30
N ASP A 265 -22.20 14.30 -2.54
CA ASP A 265 -23.13 14.16 -3.65
C ASP A 265 -23.94 12.90 -3.37
N GLN A 266 -25.13 13.06 -2.84
CA GLN A 266 -26.07 11.97 -2.51
C GLN A 266 -26.40 11.10 -3.74
N THR A 267 -26.00 11.55 -4.94
CA THR A 267 -26.16 10.82 -6.21
C THR A 267 -24.97 9.88 -6.49
N ARG A 268 -23.85 9.98 -5.78
CA ARG A 268 -22.69 9.10 -5.99
C ARG A 268 -23.00 7.68 -5.51
N LYS A 269 -22.98 6.77 -6.45
CA LYS A 269 -23.09 5.33 -6.19
C LYS A 269 -21.94 4.88 -5.31
N THR A 270 -22.24 4.28 -4.18
CA THR A 270 -21.23 3.69 -3.28
C THR A 270 -20.44 2.61 -4.03
N PRO A 271 -19.09 2.68 -4.09
CA PRO A 271 -18.31 1.67 -4.77
C PRO A 271 -18.42 0.30 -4.07
N ARG A 272 -18.29 -0.77 -4.84
CA ARG A 272 -18.04 -2.10 -4.29
C ARG A 272 -16.58 -2.18 -3.87
N ILE A 273 -16.31 -2.45 -2.60
CA ILE A 273 -14.94 -2.61 -2.08
C ILE A 273 -14.71 -4.07 -1.69
N ILE A 274 -13.68 -4.68 -2.27
CA ILE A 274 -13.25 -6.06 -2.01
C ILE A 274 -11.86 -6.00 -1.40
N THR A 275 -11.67 -6.57 -0.21
CA THR A 275 -10.38 -6.55 0.49
C THR A 275 -9.73 -7.92 0.50
N ILE A 276 -8.50 -8.01 -0.02
CA ILE A 276 -7.71 -9.25 -0.07
C ILE A 276 -6.48 -9.06 0.81
N ALA A 277 -6.54 -9.56 2.04
CA ALA A 277 -5.52 -9.38 3.07
C ALA A 277 -4.81 -10.70 3.43
N PRO A 278 -3.61 -10.64 4.04
CA PRO A 278 -3.00 -11.79 4.70
C PRO A 278 -3.92 -12.37 5.77
N SER A 279 -3.84 -13.69 5.97
CA SER A 279 -4.69 -14.40 6.91
C SER A 279 -4.29 -14.23 8.37
N LYS A 280 -3.05 -13.80 8.63
CA LYS A 280 -2.45 -13.64 9.96
C LYS A 280 -1.44 -12.50 9.96
N MET A 281 -1.13 -12.00 11.16
CA MET A 281 -0.03 -11.07 11.37
C MET A 281 1.31 -11.72 11.02
N LEU A 282 2.16 -10.93 10.36
CA LEU A 282 3.46 -11.38 9.88
C LEU A 282 4.63 -10.92 10.76
N GLY A 283 4.38 -9.98 11.68
CA GLY A 283 5.37 -9.41 12.60
C GLY A 283 6.34 -8.41 11.95
N ILE A 284 6.87 -7.47 12.76
CA ILE A 284 7.82 -6.44 12.31
C ILE A 284 9.01 -7.02 11.52
N PRO A 285 9.65 -8.14 11.93
CA PRO A 285 10.78 -8.68 11.20
C PRO A 285 10.47 -8.99 9.73
N SER A 286 9.21 -9.29 9.40
CA SER A 286 8.81 -9.59 8.02
C SER A 286 8.89 -8.38 7.09
N LEU A 287 8.87 -7.16 7.61
CA LEU A 287 8.93 -5.93 6.79
C LEU A 287 10.28 -5.76 6.06
N LEU A 288 11.35 -6.22 6.69
CA LEU A 288 12.72 -6.09 6.17
C LEU A 288 13.35 -7.45 5.77
N ASN A 289 12.56 -8.50 5.75
CA ASN A 289 13.01 -9.84 5.39
C ASN A 289 12.92 -10.09 3.88
N PHE A 290 13.76 -9.40 3.12
CA PHE A 290 13.88 -9.59 1.67
C PHE A 290 14.61 -10.90 1.37
N THR A 291 13.88 -12.03 1.41
CA THR A 291 14.39 -13.37 1.09
C THR A 291 13.49 -14.07 0.07
N PRO A 292 14.06 -14.88 -0.84
CA PRO A 292 13.26 -15.65 -1.80
C PRO A 292 12.23 -16.56 -1.11
N LYS A 293 12.56 -17.09 0.06
CA LYS A 293 11.65 -17.94 0.84
C LYS A 293 10.40 -17.19 1.26
N GLN A 294 10.56 -15.99 1.84
CA GLN A 294 9.41 -15.17 2.23
C GLN A 294 8.62 -14.69 1.01
N ALA A 295 9.32 -14.24 -0.02
CA ALA A 295 8.68 -13.75 -1.24
C ALA A 295 7.78 -14.82 -1.88
N ASN A 296 8.29 -16.03 -2.06
CA ASN A 296 7.53 -17.15 -2.62
C ASN A 296 6.34 -17.55 -1.74
N ALA A 297 6.52 -17.59 -0.41
CA ALA A 297 5.44 -17.93 0.51
C ALA A 297 4.30 -16.91 0.46
N LEU A 298 4.64 -15.61 0.45
CA LEU A 298 3.64 -14.55 0.42
C LEU A 298 2.96 -14.41 -0.95
N MET A 299 3.68 -14.61 -2.06
CA MET A 299 3.05 -14.68 -3.39
C MET A 299 2.05 -15.83 -3.47
N ALA A 300 2.41 -17.01 -2.96
CA ALA A 300 1.48 -18.14 -2.93
C ALA A 300 0.26 -17.85 -2.05
N GLU A 301 0.42 -17.22 -0.89
CA GLU A 301 -0.68 -16.82 -0.02
C GLU A 301 -1.58 -15.79 -0.70
N GLY A 302 -1.01 -14.74 -1.30
CA GLY A 302 -1.75 -13.70 -2.01
C GLY A 302 -2.59 -14.26 -3.16
N TYR A 303 -1.99 -15.14 -3.97
CA TYR A 303 -2.70 -15.84 -5.04
C TYR A 303 -3.86 -16.69 -4.51
N ASN A 304 -3.62 -17.50 -3.47
CA ASN A 304 -4.65 -18.38 -2.91
C ASN A 304 -5.78 -17.59 -2.25
N ASN A 305 -5.48 -16.50 -1.54
CA ASN A 305 -6.48 -15.64 -0.93
C ASN A 305 -7.34 -14.95 -1.99
N ALA A 306 -6.72 -14.41 -3.05
CA ALA A 306 -7.43 -13.83 -4.18
C ALA A 306 -8.33 -14.86 -4.85
N ARG A 307 -7.79 -16.05 -5.16
CA ARG A 307 -8.55 -17.13 -5.79
C ARG A 307 -9.76 -17.56 -4.95
N LYS A 308 -9.54 -17.73 -3.64
CA LYS A 308 -10.62 -18.15 -2.73
C LYS A 308 -11.75 -17.14 -2.69
N LEU A 309 -11.43 -15.85 -2.63
CA LEU A 309 -12.39 -14.76 -2.48
C LEU A 309 -13.08 -14.44 -3.82
N LEU A 310 -12.30 -14.29 -4.88
CA LEU A 310 -12.81 -13.77 -6.14
C LEU A 310 -13.49 -14.84 -7.02
N ARG A 311 -13.23 -16.12 -6.78
CA ARG A 311 -13.90 -17.22 -7.50
C ARG A 311 -15.41 -17.15 -7.38
N ASP A 312 -15.91 -16.83 -6.19
CA ASP A 312 -17.35 -16.76 -5.93
C ASP A 312 -17.96 -15.43 -6.42
N ILE A 313 -17.13 -14.40 -6.54
CA ILE A 313 -17.51 -13.05 -7.01
C ILE A 313 -17.55 -12.97 -8.54
N PHE A 314 -16.62 -13.65 -9.22
CA PHE A 314 -16.46 -13.66 -10.67
C PHE A 314 -16.54 -15.08 -11.25
N PRO A 315 -17.71 -15.74 -11.22
CA PRO A 315 -17.84 -17.17 -11.57
C PRO A 315 -17.64 -17.48 -13.06
N SER A 316 -17.71 -16.49 -13.95
CA SER A 316 -17.76 -16.69 -15.40
C SER A 316 -16.43 -17.04 -16.08
N HIS A 317 -15.30 -17.13 -15.34
CA HIS A 317 -13.98 -17.42 -15.89
C HIS A 317 -13.44 -18.82 -15.59
N ASN A 318 -14.23 -19.70 -14.96
CA ASN A 318 -13.81 -21.05 -14.58
C ASN A 318 -14.12 -22.17 -15.62
N ASN A 319 -14.57 -21.84 -16.83
CA ASN A 319 -14.95 -22.86 -17.83
C ASN A 319 -13.84 -23.23 -18.84
N PHE A 320 -12.58 -22.88 -18.55
CA PHE A 320 -11.44 -23.28 -19.38
C PHE A 320 -10.35 -23.95 -18.52
N LEU A 321 -10.65 -25.10 -17.96
CA LEU A 321 -9.68 -26.12 -17.56
C LEU A 321 -10.25 -27.49 -17.84
#